data_be4f50a88e1c1bf2f8ecfc85115a50cb
#
_entry.id   be4f50a88e1c1bf2f8ecfc85115a50cb
#
_cell.length_a   1.000
_cell.length_b   1.000
_cell.length_c   1.000
_cell.angle_alpha   90.00
_cell.angle_beta   90.00
_cell.angle_gamma   90.00
#
_symmetry.space_group_name_H-M   'P 1'
#
loop_
_entity.id
_entity.type
_entity.pdbx_description
1 polymer ?
#
loop_
_entity_poly.entity_id
_entity_poly.type
_entity_poly.pdbx_seq_one_letter_code
_entity_poly.pdbx_strand_id
1 'polypeptide(L)'
;MIDMTDAEKATMQQHVIYWAKLLEKGTAIAYGPVLDPKGGYGVGVICVDTDEELQQLMANDPANGLNKYEFAPMKAVYKQR
;
A
#
# COMPACT_ATOMS: atom_id res chain seq x y z
N MET A 1 5.03 9.69 -18.69
CA MET A 1 5.40 8.56 -17.81
C MET A 1 6.72 8.87 -17.16
N ILE A 2 6.81 8.66 -15.86
CA ILE A 2 8.06 8.88 -15.14
C ILE A 2 8.95 7.66 -15.29
N ASP A 3 10.16 7.87 -15.78
CA ASP A 3 11.12 6.79 -15.92
C ASP A 3 11.77 6.52 -14.56
N MET A 4 11.68 5.27 -14.11
CA MET A 4 12.32 4.85 -12.88
C MET A 4 13.66 4.22 -13.20
N THR A 5 14.60 4.39 -12.27
CA THR A 5 15.87 3.66 -12.34
C THR A 5 15.61 2.16 -12.13
N ASP A 6 16.59 1.33 -12.51
CA ASP A 6 16.47 -0.11 -12.27
C ASP A 6 16.31 -0.44 -10.79
N ALA A 7 17.01 0.30 -9.92
CA ALA A 7 16.89 0.13 -8.48
C ALA A 7 15.48 0.46 -7.98
N GLU A 8 14.88 1.53 -8.50
CA GLU A 8 13.51 1.91 -8.16
C GLU A 8 12.50 0.89 -8.64
N LYS A 9 12.67 0.36 -9.85
CA LYS A 9 11.82 -0.70 -10.38
C LYS A 9 11.87 -1.95 -9.51
N ALA A 10 13.07 -2.34 -9.07
CA ALA A 10 13.23 -3.49 -8.19
C ALA A 10 12.55 -3.25 -6.84
N THR A 11 12.67 -2.04 -6.29
CA THR A 11 11.99 -1.67 -5.05
C THR A 11 10.48 -1.75 -5.19
N MET A 12 9.94 -1.26 -6.30
CA MET A 12 8.50 -1.31 -6.54
C MET A 12 8.00 -2.75 -6.72
N GLN A 13 8.81 -3.64 -7.30
CA GLN A 13 8.46 -5.05 -7.36
C GLN A 13 8.36 -5.66 -5.97
N GLN A 14 9.28 -5.33 -5.07
CA GLN A 14 9.21 -5.79 -3.69
C GLN A 14 8.00 -5.22 -2.96
N HIS A 15 7.64 -3.97 -3.24
CA HIS A 15 6.45 -3.33 -2.72
C HIS A 15 5.19 -4.10 -3.12
N VAL A 16 5.08 -4.50 -4.37
CA VAL A 16 3.93 -5.28 -4.86
C VAL A 16 3.85 -6.62 -4.14
N ILE A 17 4.97 -7.30 -3.96
CA ILE A 17 5.03 -8.58 -3.26
C ILE A 17 4.61 -8.40 -1.80
N TYR A 18 5.08 -7.34 -1.15
CA TYR A 18 4.75 -7.03 0.24
C TYR A 18 3.23 -6.89 0.42
N TRP A 19 2.58 -6.10 -0.42
CA TRP A 19 1.14 -5.88 -0.35
C TRP A 19 0.33 -7.12 -0.72
N ALA A 20 0.82 -7.92 -1.66
CA ALA A 20 0.18 -9.18 -2.00
C ALA A 20 0.14 -10.13 -0.80
N LYS A 21 1.21 -10.17 -0.01
CA LYS A 21 1.23 -10.97 1.22
C LYS A 21 0.26 -10.43 2.26
N LEU A 22 0.15 -9.13 2.40
CA LEU A 22 -0.83 -8.51 3.31
C LEU A 22 -2.26 -8.87 2.91
N LEU A 23 -2.55 -8.87 1.61
CA LEU A 23 -3.85 -9.26 1.10
C LEU A 23 -4.14 -10.72 1.41
N GLU A 24 -3.18 -11.60 1.19
CA GLU A 24 -3.31 -13.02 1.46
C GLU A 24 -3.59 -13.28 2.93
N LYS A 25 -2.97 -12.54 3.83
CA LYS A 25 -3.19 -12.66 5.28
C LYS A 25 -4.51 -12.06 5.74
N GLY A 26 -5.15 -11.25 4.91
CA GLY A 26 -6.37 -10.54 5.28
C GLY A 26 -6.11 -9.20 5.97
N THR A 27 -4.87 -8.81 6.17
CA THR A 27 -4.53 -7.49 6.72
C THR A 27 -4.88 -6.39 5.72
N ALA A 28 -4.55 -6.58 4.46
CA ALA A 28 -5.02 -5.71 3.40
C ALA A 28 -6.34 -6.25 2.87
N ILE A 29 -7.32 -5.37 2.74
CA ILE A 29 -8.64 -5.73 2.22
C ILE A 29 -8.68 -5.50 0.72
N ALA A 30 -8.09 -4.42 0.27
CA ALA A 30 -7.99 -4.07 -1.14
C ALA A 30 -6.89 -3.04 -1.33
N TYR A 31 -6.26 -3.05 -2.47
CA TYR A 31 -5.29 -2.03 -2.83
C TYR A 31 -5.14 -1.98 -4.35
N GLY A 32 -4.63 -0.88 -4.85
CA GLY A 32 -4.37 -0.77 -6.27
C GLY A 32 -4.07 0.65 -6.69
N PRO A 33 -3.66 0.82 -7.93
CA PRO A 33 -3.41 2.16 -8.47
C PRO A 33 -4.71 2.86 -8.81
N VAL A 34 -4.71 4.16 -8.61
CA VAL A 34 -5.80 5.03 -9.07
C VAL A 34 -5.28 5.77 -10.29
N LEU A 35 -5.99 5.63 -11.40
CA LEU A 35 -5.60 6.19 -12.68
C LEU A 35 -6.27 7.56 -12.86
N ASP A 36 -5.78 8.53 -12.10
CA ASP A 36 -6.29 9.90 -12.16
C ASP A 36 -5.58 10.65 -13.29
N PRO A 37 -6.31 11.32 -14.17
CA PRO A 37 -5.68 12.12 -15.25
C PRO A 37 -4.73 13.20 -14.73
N LYS A 38 -4.92 13.66 -13.51
CA LYS A 38 -4.06 14.70 -12.90
C LYS A 38 -2.80 14.12 -12.27
N GLY A 39 -2.68 12.81 -12.18
CA GLY A 39 -1.54 12.13 -11.61
C GLY A 39 -1.96 10.86 -10.88
N GLY A 40 -1.29 9.77 -11.19
CA GLY A 40 -1.59 8.48 -10.59
C GLY A 40 -1.12 8.38 -9.14
N TYR A 41 -1.84 7.61 -8.35
CA TYR A 41 -1.44 7.31 -6.97
C TYR A 41 -1.95 5.93 -6.59
N GLY A 42 -1.50 5.43 -5.46
CA GLY A 42 -1.98 4.15 -4.95
C GLY A 42 -2.94 4.34 -3.79
N VAL A 43 -3.91 3.45 -3.67
CA VAL A 43 -4.84 3.40 -2.56
C VAL A 43 -4.78 2.01 -1.95
N GLY A 44 -4.82 1.94 -0.63
CA GLY A 44 -4.93 0.69 0.08
C GLY A 44 -5.88 0.82 1.25
N VAL A 45 -6.63 -0.24 1.50
CA VAL A 45 -7.50 -0.37 2.68
C VAL A 45 -6.94 -1.50 3.51
N ILE A 46 -6.54 -1.18 4.74
CA ILE A 46 -5.96 -2.18 5.64
C ILE A 46 -6.71 -2.21 6.95
N CYS A 47 -6.70 -3.38 7.59
CA CYS A 47 -7.36 -3.61 8.85
C CYS A 47 -6.29 -3.78 9.93
N VAL A 48 -6.22 -2.84 10.86
CA VAL A 48 -5.27 -2.88 11.99
C VAL A 48 -6.01 -2.52 13.26
N ASP A 49 -5.47 -2.95 14.39
CA ASP A 49 -6.08 -2.69 15.69
C ASP A 49 -5.58 -1.39 16.31
N THR A 50 -4.37 -0.96 15.97
CA THR A 50 -3.76 0.23 16.56
C THR A 50 -3.03 1.05 15.50
N ASP A 51 -2.81 2.33 15.81
CA ASP A 51 -2.01 3.21 14.95
C ASP A 51 -0.54 2.75 14.90
N GLU A 52 -0.04 2.16 15.97
CA GLU A 52 1.33 1.64 16.00
C GLU A 52 1.50 0.51 15.01
N GLU A 53 0.52 -0.36 14.91
CA GLU A 53 0.53 -1.45 13.93
C GLU A 53 0.56 -0.92 12.50
N LEU A 54 -0.23 0.11 12.23
CA LEU A 54 -0.22 0.79 10.93
C LEU A 54 1.16 1.36 10.63
N GLN A 55 1.78 2.06 11.58
CA GLN A 55 3.09 2.65 11.38
C GLN A 55 4.15 1.59 11.09
N GLN A 56 4.09 0.46 11.76
CA GLN A 56 5.01 -0.64 11.50
C GLN A 56 4.83 -1.25 10.13
N LEU A 57 3.58 -1.43 9.70
CA LEU A 57 3.30 -1.95 8.36
C LEU A 57 3.88 -1.04 7.29
N MET A 58 3.73 0.26 7.45
CA MET A 58 4.23 1.21 6.47
C MET A 58 5.76 1.31 6.52
N ALA A 59 6.35 1.24 7.71
CA ALA A 59 7.81 1.26 7.85
C ALA A 59 8.46 0.04 7.20
N ASN A 60 7.77 -1.09 7.18
CA ASN A 60 8.28 -2.34 6.60
C ASN A 60 8.03 -2.45 5.10
N ASP A 61 7.26 -1.55 4.51
CA ASP A 61 7.04 -1.55 3.07
C ASP A 61 8.35 -1.20 2.36
N PRO A 62 8.82 -2.05 1.43
CA PRO A 62 10.07 -1.77 0.70
C PRO A 62 10.08 -0.44 -0.03
N ALA A 63 8.92 0.10 -0.41
CA ALA A 63 8.83 1.37 -1.12
C ALA A 63 8.66 2.57 -0.18
N ASN A 64 8.85 2.40 1.14
CA ASN A 64 8.66 3.47 2.11
C ASN A 64 9.49 4.72 1.77
N GLY A 65 10.70 4.56 1.28
CA GLY A 65 11.55 5.69 0.91
C GLY A 65 11.18 6.38 -0.40
N LEU A 66 10.35 5.74 -1.24
CA LEU A 66 9.94 6.28 -2.53
C LEU A 66 8.58 6.95 -2.48
N ASN A 67 7.71 6.50 -1.58
CA ASN A 67 6.32 6.95 -1.52
C ASN A 67 6.07 7.79 -0.29
N LYS A 68 5.16 8.76 -0.44
CA LYS A 68 4.57 9.45 0.70
C LYS A 68 3.23 8.81 0.98
N TYR A 69 2.93 8.61 2.26
CA TYR A 69 1.68 8.00 2.68
C TYR A 69 0.83 9.01 3.45
N GLU A 70 -0.45 9.02 3.15
CA GLU A 70 -1.46 9.73 3.92
C GLU A 70 -2.47 8.71 4.41
N PHE A 71 -2.94 8.87 5.64
CA PHE A 71 -3.82 7.91 6.29
C PHE A 71 -5.06 8.59 6.81
N ALA A 72 -6.18 7.88 6.72
CA ALA A 72 -7.41 8.29 7.36
C ALA A 72 -8.12 7.05 7.87
N PRO A 73 -8.71 7.11 9.07
CA PRO A 73 -9.53 6.01 9.55
C PRO A 73 -10.80 5.90 8.73
N MET A 74 -11.30 4.69 8.60
CA MET A 74 -12.47 4.41 7.78
C MET A 74 -13.32 3.35 8.44
N LYS A 75 -14.61 3.56 8.47
CA LYS A 75 -15.58 2.52 8.86
C LYS A 75 -15.97 1.76 7.61
N ALA A 76 -15.20 0.75 7.29
CA ALA A 76 -15.38 0.02 6.07
C ALA A 76 -16.49 -1.03 6.18
N VAL A 77 -17.27 -1.15 5.13
CA VAL A 77 -18.17 -2.28 4.94
C VAL A 77 -17.53 -3.17 3.88
N TYR A 78 -17.34 -4.42 4.20
CA TYR A 78 -16.68 -5.34 3.31
C TYR A 78 -17.23 -6.74 3.49
N LYS A 79 -17.00 -7.57 2.49
CA LYS A 79 -17.46 -8.94 2.53
C LYS A 79 -16.57 -9.78 3.45
N GLN A 80 -17.18 -10.45 4.40
CA GLN A 80 -16.45 -11.37 5.26
C GLN A 80 -16.24 -12.70 4.54
N ARG A 81 -15.09 -13.27 4.83
CA ARG A 81 -14.74 -14.59 4.30
C ARG A 81 -15.15 -15.71 5.23
#